data_1e1a2eb87902a2f1e4ab926289d44399
#
_entry.id   1e1a2eb87902a2f1e4ab926289d44399
#
_cell.length_a   1.000
_cell.length_b   1.000
_cell.length_c   1.000
_cell.angle_alpha   90.00
_cell.angle_beta   90.00
_cell.angle_gamma   90.00
#
_symmetry.space_group_name_H-M   'P 1'
#
loop_
_entity.id
_entity.type
_entity.pdbx_description
1 polymer ?
#
loop_
_entity_poly.entity_id
_entity_poly.type
_entity_poly.pdbx_seq_one_letter_code
_entity_poly.pdbx_strand_id
1 'polypeptide(L)'
;LGNNSLGNKQVPSFKSWLKDAEIIDSKNVLTEFGQFCVDNMVNDPELIWALIWINIVYNSELVGWFANNIEVNQAFDRARLSELAYDYFSSAFSKNTIDYAFQALMQVFNYSPCGEILCQGTQYDKNHLIRYEYKDISEIALAYSLYKFAEANGSKSLRVKDFYEDDCKNGIVKEFCLSKETFEKGLR
;
A
#
# COMPACT_ATOMS: atom_id res chain seq x y z
N LEU A 1 -29.62 -13.94 2.65
CA LEU A 1 -28.57 -13.17 1.97
C LEU A 1 -29.00 -11.71 2.05
N GLY A 2 -28.45 -10.94 2.99
CA GLY A 2 -28.76 -9.52 3.15
C GLY A 2 -28.34 -8.74 1.89
N ASN A 3 -29.21 -7.82 1.48
CA ASN A 3 -28.94 -6.84 0.42
C ASN A 3 -27.86 -5.85 0.90
N ASN A 4 -26.59 -6.23 0.85
CA ASN A 4 -25.46 -5.32 1.03
C ASN A 4 -25.18 -4.59 -0.30
N SER A 5 -26.13 -3.75 -0.73
CA SER A 5 -25.88 -2.85 -1.85
C SER A 5 -24.94 -1.73 -1.38
N LEU A 6 -23.76 -1.62 -1.97
CA LEU A 6 -22.88 -0.48 -1.80
C LEU A 6 -23.62 0.80 -2.17
N GLY A 7 -23.52 1.85 -1.34
CA GLY A 7 -24.12 3.15 -1.63
C GLY A 7 -23.50 3.81 -2.86
N ASN A 8 -24.24 4.73 -3.49
CA ASN A 8 -23.84 5.41 -4.74
C ASN A 8 -22.46 6.09 -4.69
N LYS A 9 -21.96 6.48 -3.50
CA LYS A 9 -20.62 7.05 -3.33
C LYS A 9 -19.55 5.98 -3.07
N GLN A 10 -19.92 4.81 -2.55
CA GLN A 10 -18.98 3.73 -2.25
C GLN A 10 -18.54 2.99 -3.51
N VAL A 11 -19.42 2.83 -4.50
CA VAL A 11 -19.11 2.14 -5.76
C VAL A 11 -17.96 2.81 -6.53
N PRO A 12 -17.95 4.15 -6.76
CA PRO A 12 -16.82 4.81 -7.41
C PRO A 12 -15.51 4.68 -6.63
N SER A 13 -15.55 4.84 -5.30
CA SER A 13 -14.35 4.70 -4.46
C SER A 13 -13.78 3.28 -4.51
N PHE A 14 -14.65 2.28 -4.43
CA PHE A 14 -14.24 0.88 -4.54
C PHE A 14 -13.61 0.57 -5.90
N LYS A 15 -14.19 1.07 -6.99
CA LYS A 15 -13.60 0.94 -8.33
C LYS A 15 -12.25 1.62 -8.45
N SER A 16 -12.06 2.79 -7.83
CA SER A 16 -10.76 3.46 -7.81
C SER A 16 -9.71 2.59 -7.13
N TRP A 17 -10.02 2.06 -5.94
CA TRP A 17 -9.11 1.15 -5.23
C TRP A 17 -8.76 -0.11 -6.04
N LEU A 18 -9.73 -0.71 -6.73
CA LEU A 18 -9.48 -1.86 -7.60
C LEU A 18 -8.57 -1.52 -8.79
N LYS A 19 -8.66 -0.27 -9.33
CA LYS A 19 -7.77 0.22 -10.39
C LYS A 19 -6.37 0.49 -9.84
N ASP A 20 -6.26 1.16 -8.70
CA ASP A 20 -4.98 1.42 -8.05
C ASP A 20 -4.27 0.12 -7.68
N ALA A 21 -5.03 -0.92 -7.29
CA ALA A 21 -4.54 -2.27 -7.07
C ALA A 21 -4.22 -3.05 -8.35
N GLU A 22 -4.51 -2.51 -9.55
CA GLU A 22 -4.39 -3.17 -10.86
C GLU A 22 -5.27 -4.42 -11.02
N ILE A 23 -6.29 -4.60 -10.18
CA ILE A 23 -7.23 -5.73 -10.27
C ILE A 23 -8.16 -5.56 -11.47
N ILE A 24 -8.59 -4.34 -11.76
CA ILE A 24 -9.37 -3.99 -12.95
C ILE A 24 -8.68 -2.88 -13.74
N ASP A 25 -8.90 -2.87 -15.05
CA ASP A 25 -8.40 -1.84 -15.95
C ASP A 25 -9.26 -0.56 -15.95
N SER A 26 -8.90 0.41 -16.79
CA SER A 26 -9.65 1.66 -16.97
C SER A 26 -11.09 1.45 -17.44
N LYS A 27 -11.38 0.34 -18.12
CA LYS A 27 -12.72 -0.04 -18.61
C LYS A 27 -13.51 -0.86 -17.59
N ASN A 28 -12.97 -1.09 -16.38
CA ASN A 28 -13.49 -1.93 -15.31
C ASN A 28 -13.56 -3.43 -15.70
N VAL A 29 -12.65 -3.88 -16.54
CA VAL A 29 -12.47 -5.29 -16.89
C VAL A 29 -11.38 -5.87 -15.99
N LEU A 30 -11.56 -7.12 -15.54
CA LEU A 30 -10.56 -7.85 -14.75
C LEU A 30 -9.26 -7.96 -15.55
N THR A 31 -8.13 -7.60 -14.93
CA THR A 31 -6.80 -7.73 -15.53
C THR A 31 -6.25 -9.15 -15.38
N GLU A 32 -5.14 -9.46 -16.04
CA GLU A 32 -4.41 -10.73 -15.78
C GLU A 32 -3.94 -10.81 -14.33
N PHE A 33 -3.46 -9.69 -13.77
CA PHE A 33 -3.11 -9.60 -12.35
C PHE A 33 -4.33 -9.81 -11.44
N GLY A 34 -5.46 -9.20 -11.79
CA GLY A 34 -6.72 -9.40 -11.07
C GLY A 34 -7.18 -10.86 -11.08
N GLN A 35 -7.06 -11.54 -12.22
CA GLN A 35 -7.36 -12.97 -12.31
C GLN A 35 -6.41 -13.80 -11.45
N PHE A 36 -5.10 -13.52 -11.50
CA PHE A 36 -4.12 -14.14 -10.63
C PHE A 36 -4.46 -13.97 -9.14
N CYS A 37 -4.89 -12.77 -8.73
CA CYS A 37 -5.34 -12.53 -7.35
C CYS A 37 -6.55 -13.39 -6.98
N VAL A 38 -7.55 -13.49 -7.85
CA VAL A 38 -8.75 -14.32 -7.60
C VAL A 38 -8.39 -15.79 -7.44
N ASP A 39 -7.52 -16.30 -8.30
CA ASP A 39 -7.15 -17.72 -8.32
C ASP A 39 -6.30 -18.13 -7.11
N ASN A 40 -5.54 -17.19 -6.52
CA ASN A 40 -4.56 -17.48 -5.46
C ASN A 40 -4.92 -16.91 -4.08
N MET A 41 -5.91 -16.03 -3.97
CA MET A 41 -6.27 -15.35 -2.70
C MET A 41 -6.55 -16.32 -1.54
N VAL A 42 -7.13 -17.49 -1.81
CA VAL A 42 -7.46 -18.48 -0.79
C VAL A 42 -6.23 -19.27 -0.34
N ASN A 43 -5.28 -19.51 -1.25
CA ASN A 43 -4.11 -20.34 -1.00
C ASN A 43 -2.96 -19.55 -0.36
N ASP A 44 -2.78 -18.29 -0.77
CA ASP A 44 -1.71 -17.42 -0.29
C ASP A 44 -2.20 -15.97 -0.16
N PRO A 45 -3.08 -15.69 0.80
CA PRO A 45 -3.64 -14.35 0.98
C PRO A 45 -2.57 -13.31 1.34
N GLU A 46 -1.52 -13.71 2.05
CA GLU A 46 -0.44 -12.82 2.46
C GLU A 46 0.35 -12.31 1.25
N LEU A 47 0.79 -13.20 0.37
CA LEU A 47 1.44 -12.82 -0.87
C LEU A 47 0.54 -11.92 -1.72
N ILE A 48 -0.71 -12.32 -1.94
CA ILE A 48 -1.63 -11.56 -2.78
C ILE A 48 -1.84 -10.15 -2.23
N TRP A 49 -2.00 -9.99 -0.92
CA TRP A 49 -2.13 -8.68 -0.32
C TRP A 49 -0.83 -7.87 -0.35
N ALA A 50 0.34 -8.50 -0.28
CA ALA A 50 1.61 -7.82 -0.47
C ALA A 50 1.72 -7.24 -1.90
N LEU A 51 1.35 -8.01 -2.94
CA LEU A 51 1.35 -7.55 -4.33
C LEU A 51 0.32 -6.42 -4.56
N ILE A 52 -0.89 -6.55 -4.00
CA ILE A 52 -1.92 -5.51 -4.01
C ILE A 52 -1.40 -4.23 -3.33
N TRP A 53 -0.76 -4.35 -2.18
CA TRP A 53 -0.19 -3.22 -1.45
C TRP A 53 0.85 -2.48 -2.28
N ILE A 54 1.78 -3.19 -2.93
CA ILE A 54 2.78 -2.61 -3.83
C ILE A 54 2.08 -1.78 -4.92
N ASN A 55 1.10 -2.36 -5.63
CA ASN A 55 0.38 -1.64 -6.68
C ASN A 55 -0.32 -0.38 -6.18
N ILE A 56 -1.00 -0.45 -5.04
CA ILE A 56 -1.68 0.71 -4.46
C ILE A 56 -0.68 1.81 -4.06
N VAL A 57 0.49 1.45 -3.52
CA VAL A 57 1.54 2.42 -3.19
C VAL A 57 2.04 3.16 -4.43
N TYR A 58 2.17 2.46 -5.57
CA TYR A 58 2.59 3.08 -6.83
C TYR A 58 1.50 3.92 -7.49
N ASN A 59 0.26 3.47 -7.45
CA ASN A 59 -0.81 4.05 -8.26
C ASN A 59 -1.68 5.07 -7.51
N SER A 60 -1.66 5.08 -6.17
CA SER A 60 -2.39 6.03 -5.35
C SER A 60 -1.46 7.06 -4.72
N GLU A 61 -1.58 8.35 -5.11
CA GLU A 61 -0.74 9.41 -4.57
C GLU A 61 -0.81 9.53 -3.03
N LEU A 62 -2.01 9.34 -2.46
CA LEU A 62 -2.20 9.44 -1.01
C LEU A 62 -1.63 8.23 -0.26
N VAL A 63 -1.76 7.01 -0.81
CA VAL A 63 -1.18 5.82 -0.20
C VAL A 63 0.33 5.78 -0.40
N GLY A 64 0.81 6.17 -1.58
CA GLY A 64 2.24 6.36 -1.83
C GLY A 64 2.86 7.38 -0.88
N TRP A 65 2.18 8.51 -0.66
CA TRP A 65 2.61 9.48 0.35
C TRP A 65 2.68 8.86 1.74
N PHE A 66 1.65 8.10 2.16
CA PHE A 66 1.65 7.41 3.45
C PHE A 66 2.86 6.47 3.57
N ALA A 67 3.10 5.63 2.58
CA ALA A 67 4.19 4.67 2.60
C ALA A 67 5.58 5.35 2.67
N ASN A 68 5.73 6.54 2.06
CA ASN A 68 6.99 7.26 2.02
C ASN A 68 7.24 8.18 3.22
N ASN A 69 6.20 8.62 3.95
CA ASN A 69 6.33 9.66 4.98
C ASN A 69 5.96 9.21 6.39
N ILE A 70 5.25 8.08 6.55
CA ILE A 70 4.96 7.55 7.88
C ILE A 70 6.01 6.47 8.21
N GLU A 71 6.87 6.77 9.14
CA GLU A 71 8.02 5.95 9.49
C GLU A 71 7.63 4.70 10.31
N VAL A 72 8.55 3.73 10.34
CA VAL A 72 8.45 2.56 11.22
C VAL A 72 8.38 3.00 12.70
N ASN A 73 7.55 2.33 13.49
CA ASN A 73 7.26 2.66 14.89
C ASN A 73 6.58 4.02 15.12
N GLN A 74 6.11 4.69 14.08
CA GLN A 74 5.31 5.89 14.19
C GLN A 74 3.84 5.54 14.36
N ALA A 75 3.26 5.90 15.49
CA ALA A 75 1.82 5.76 15.72
C ALA A 75 1.04 6.84 14.98
N PHE A 76 -0.11 6.48 14.43
CA PHE A 76 -0.98 7.37 13.67
C PHE A 76 -2.45 7.03 13.83
N ASP A 77 -3.28 8.02 13.60
CA ASP A 77 -4.71 7.88 13.39
C ASP A 77 -5.13 8.61 12.11
N ARG A 78 -6.42 8.48 11.75
CA ARG A 78 -6.94 9.15 10.56
C ARG A 78 -6.77 10.67 10.61
N ALA A 79 -7.04 11.29 11.77
CA ALA A 79 -7.00 12.74 11.89
C ALA A 79 -5.58 13.28 11.67
N ARG A 80 -4.60 12.61 12.27
CA ARG A 80 -3.19 12.96 12.11
C ARG A 80 -2.71 12.77 10.67
N LEU A 81 -3.08 11.66 10.03
CA LEU A 81 -2.75 11.44 8.61
C LEU A 81 -3.36 12.51 7.71
N SER A 82 -4.65 12.84 7.93
CA SER A 82 -5.33 13.87 7.15
C SER A 82 -4.69 15.24 7.30
N GLU A 83 -4.27 15.62 8.50
CA GLU A 83 -3.58 16.88 8.79
C GLU A 83 -2.24 16.96 8.05
N LEU A 84 -1.38 15.97 8.22
CA LEU A 84 -0.06 15.91 7.58
C LEU A 84 -0.14 15.90 6.05
N ALA A 85 -1.06 15.10 5.51
CA ALA A 85 -1.25 15.02 4.07
C ALA A 85 -1.88 16.30 3.50
N TYR A 86 -2.76 16.97 4.24
CA TYR A 86 -3.34 18.23 3.81
C TYR A 86 -2.26 19.32 3.67
N ASP A 87 -1.33 19.39 4.61
CA ASP A 87 -0.20 20.31 4.53
C ASP A 87 0.70 20.03 3.32
N TYR A 88 0.90 18.75 3.00
CA TYR A 88 1.70 18.32 1.84
C TYR A 88 0.98 18.58 0.50
N PHE A 89 -0.30 18.22 0.41
CA PHE A 89 -1.09 18.28 -0.83
C PHE A 89 -1.95 19.54 -0.96
N SER A 90 -1.74 20.58 -0.20
CA SER A 90 -2.63 21.73 0.02
C SER A 90 -3.26 22.39 -1.23
N SER A 91 -2.69 22.17 -2.43
CA SER A 91 -3.20 22.67 -3.71
C SER A 91 -3.80 21.61 -4.64
N ALA A 92 -3.55 20.32 -4.38
CA ALA A 92 -3.93 19.23 -5.27
C ALA A 92 -5.27 18.58 -4.90
N PHE A 93 -5.54 18.43 -3.59
CA PHE A 93 -6.73 17.75 -3.08
C PHE A 93 -7.50 18.59 -2.07
N SER A 94 -8.83 18.48 -2.10
CA SER A 94 -9.66 19.04 -1.04
C SER A 94 -9.46 18.27 0.27
N LYS A 95 -9.64 18.97 1.41
CA LYS A 95 -9.59 18.33 2.74
C LYS A 95 -10.51 17.12 2.84
N ASN A 96 -11.72 17.22 2.30
CA ASN A 96 -12.68 16.11 2.30
C ASN A 96 -12.18 14.92 1.49
N THR A 97 -11.49 15.15 0.36
CA THR A 97 -10.91 14.07 -0.46
C THR A 97 -9.86 13.30 0.34
N ILE A 98 -8.97 14.03 1.03
CA ILE A 98 -7.93 13.46 1.89
C ILE A 98 -8.55 12.68 3.05
N ASP A 99 -9.52 13.26 3.75
CA ASP A 99 -10.21 12.61 4.87
C ASP A 99 -10.88 11.29 4.45
N TYR A 100 -11.55 11.27 3.29
CA TYR A 100 -12.19 10.04 2.78
C TYR A 100 -11.16 8.99 2.35
N ALA A 101 -10.05 9.40 1.74
CA ALA A 101 -8.99 8.47 1.36
C ALA A 101 -8.36 7.80 2.59
N PHE A 102 -8.03 8.57 3.63
CA PHE A 102 -7.50 7.97 4.86
C PHE A 102 -8.54 7.19 5.67
N GLN A 103 -9.81 7.58 5.61
CA GLN A 103 -10.87 6.72 6.16
C GLN A 103 -10.89 5.34 5.48
N ALA A 104 -10.76 5.31 4.15
CA ALA A 104 -10.71 4.05 3.41
C ALA A 104 -9.42 3.26 3.73
N LEU A 105 -8.27 3.93 3.81
CA LEU A 105 -7.00 3.31 4.18
C LEU A 105 -7.05 2.67 5.58
N MET A 106 -7.63 3.37 6.57
CA MET A 106 -7.84 2.80 7.91
C MET A 106 -8.72 1.55 7.89
N GLN A 107 -9.72 1.50 7.00
CA GLN A 107 -10.53 0.28 6.83
C GLN A 107 -9.72 -0.86 6.19
N VAL A 108 -8.86 -0.56 5.23
CA VAL A 108 -7.94 -1.57 4.67
C VAL A 108 -7.08 -2.15 5.79
N PHE A 109 -6.48 -1.34 6.64
CA PHE A 109 -5.67 -1.83 7.75
C PHE A 109 -6.47 -2.64 8.77
N ASN A 110 -7.70 -2.25 9.08
CA ASN A 110 -8.53 -2.94 10.07
C ASN A 110 -9.14 -4.26 9.56
N TYR A 111 -9.33 -4.41 8.24
CA TYR A 111 -10.12 -5.52 7.68
C TYR A 111 -9.38 -6.34 6.61
N SER A 112 -8.09 -6.11 6.42
CA SER A 112 -7.29 -6.89 5.49
C SER A 112 -5.92 -7.25 6.08
N PRO A 113 -5.20 -8.21 5.49
CA PRO A 113 -3.83 -8.55 5.88
C PRO A 113 -2.83 -7.38 5.87
N CYS A 114 -3.12 -6.28 5.15
CA CYS A 114 -2.22 -5.11 5.12
C CYS A 114 -1.96 -4.51 6.51
N GLY A 115 -2.94 -4.56 7.42
CA GLY A 115 -2.78 -4.00 8.75
C GLY A 115 -1.79 -4.79 9.60
N GLU A 116 -2.24 -5.94 10.11
CA GLU A 116 -1.47 -6.71 11.08
C GLU A 116 -0.45 -7.67 10.46
N ILE A 117 -0.80 -8.34 9.36
CA ILE A 117 0.08 -9.34 8.75
C ILE A 117 1.25 -8.65 8.02
N LEU A 118 0.96 -7.70 7.13
CA LEU A 118 1.99 -6.90 6.45
C LEU A 118 2.54 -5.76 7.31
N CYS A 119 2.08 -5.63 8.54
CA CYS A 119 2.53 -4.67 9.54
C CYS A 119 2.39 -3.19 9.13
N GLN A 120 1.52 -2.86 8.16
CA GLN A 120 1.39 -1.48 7.69
C GLN A 120 0.40 -0.64 8.52
N GLY A 121 -0.37 -1.27 9.41
CA GLY A 121 -1.33 -0.59 10.29
C GLY A 121 -1.77 -1.47 11.43
N THR A 122 -0.83 -1.98 12.21
CA THR A 122 -1.08 -2.83 13.39
C THR A 122 -1.74 -2.02 14.51
N GLN A 123 -2.71 -2.59 15.19
CA GLN A 123 -3.38 -1.95 16.32
C GLN A 123 -2.38 -1.66 17.44
N TYR A 124 -2.17 -0.38 17.75
CA TYR A 124 -1.27 0.08 18.81
C TYR A 124 -2.04 0.31 20.12
N ASP A 125 -3.13 1.07 20.04
CA ASP A 125 -4.06 1.30 21.13
C ASP A 125 -5.49 1.46 20.60
N LYS A 126 -6.44 1.91 21.44
CA LYS A 126 -7.85 2.06 21.06
C LYS A 126 -8.07 2.96 19.84
N ASN A 127 -7.20 3.96 19.65
CA ASN A 127 -7.41 5.03 18.66
C ASN A 127 -6.32 5.09 17.59
N HIS A 128 -5.17 4.44 17.82
CA HIS A 128 -4.02 4.56 16.96
C HIS A 128 -3.59 3.21 16.38
N LEU A 129 -3.10 3.28 15.15
CA LEU A 129 -2.36 2.23 14.49
C LEU A 129 -0.87 2.59 14.47
N ILE A 130 -0.03 1.61 14.19
CA ILE A 130 1.42 1.79 14.08
C ILE A 130 1.94 0.95 12.91
N ARG A 131 2.96 1.44 12.23
CA ARG A 131 3.69 0.67 11.22
C ARG A 131 4.86 -0.06 11.88
N TYR A 132 5.01 -1.33 11.54
CA TYR A 132 6.19 -2.11 11.89
C TYR A 132 6.90 -2.63 10.64
N GLU A 133 8.11 -3.09 10.81
CA GLU A 133 8.83 -3.82 9.79
C GLU A 133 8.10 -5.12 9.42
N TYR A 134 7.87 -5.34 8.13
CA TYR A 134 7.38 -6.63 7.61
C TYR A 134 8.56 -7.57 7.37
N LYS A 135 8.84 -8.45 8.34
CA LYS A 135 10.04 -9.31 8.35
C LYS A 135 9.93 -10.52 7.43
N ASP A 136 8.71 -10.98 7.17
CA ASP A 136 8.45 -12.23 6.47
C ASP A 136 8.11 -12.01 4.98
N ILE A 137 8.65 -10.94 4.40
CA ILE A 137 8.42 -10.63 2.98
C ILE A 137 8.88 -11.78 2.09
N SER A 138 7.97 -12.26 1.23
CA SER A 138 8.30 -13.32 0.29
C SER A 138 9.24 -12.83 -0.82
N GLU A 139 10.05 -13.75 -1.37
CA GLU A 139 10.94 -13.45 -2.50
C GLU A 139 10.15 -12.96 -3.73
N ILE A 140 8.92 -13.46 -3.92
CA ILE A 140 8.04 -13.03 -5.01
C ILE A 140 7.61 -11.57 -4.82
N ALA A 141 7.16 -11.18 -3.63
CA ALA A 141 6.79 -9.80 -3.34
C ALA A 141 7.99 -8.85 -3.45
N LEU A 142 9.15 -9.29 -2.95
CA LEU A 142 10.40 -8.55 -3.09
C LEU A 142 10.76 -8.33 -4.58
N ALA A 143 10.77 -9.39 -5.37
CA ALA A 143 11.09 -9.31 -6.80
C ALA A 143 10.08 -8.42 -7.56
N TYR A 144 8.80 -8.53 -7.23
CA TYR A 144 7.74 -7.72 -7.84
C TYR A 144 7.91 -6.23 -7.54
N SER A 145 8.18 -5.85 -6.28
CA SER A 145 8.43 -4.46 -5.92
C SER A 145 9.67 -3.90 -6.62
N LEU A 146 10.77 -4.66 -6.68
CA LEU A 146 11.98 -4.26 -7.40
C LEU A 146 11.71 -4.06 -8.91
N TYR A 147 10.89 -4.92 -9.52
CA TYR A 147 10.47 -4.78 -10.91
C TYR A 147 9.65 -3.50 -11.11
N LYS A 148 8.62 -3.27 -10.27
CA LYS A 148 7.80 -2.04 -10.32
C LYS A 148 8.65 -0.78 -10.15
N PHE A 149 9.61 -0.81 -9.23
CA PHE A 149 10.55 0.29 -9.05
C PHE A 149 11.42 0.54 -10.29
N ALA A 150 11.97 -0.52 -10.89
CA ALA A 150 12.76 -0.41 -12.10
C ALA A 150 11.95 0.14 -13.29
N GLU A 151 10.72 -0.34 -13.46
CA GLU A 151 9.79 0.11 -14.50
C GLU A 151 9.43 1.59 -14.32
N ALA A 152 9.03 2.01 -13.13
CA ALA A 152 8.64 3.38 -12.82
C ALA A 152 9.78 4.37 -13.01
N ASN A 153 11.04 3.94 -12.79
CA ASN A 153 12.23 4.77 -12.95
C ASN A 153 12.96 4.59 -14.30
N GLY A 154 12.44 3.75 -15.21
CA GLY A 154 13.07 3.42 -16.48
C GLY A 154 14.47 2.79 -16.33
N SER A 155 14.72 2.09 -15.23
CA SER A 155 16.03 1.56 -14.84
C SER A 155 16.19 0.11 -15.26
N LYS A 156 17.34 -0.22 -15.86
CA LYS A 156 17.71 -1.62 -16.23
C LYS A 156 18.55 -2.31 -15.15
N SER A 157 19.03 -1.56 -14.17
CA SER A 157 19.82 -2.07 -13.05
C SER A 157 19.52 -1.25 -11.82
N LEU A 158 19.46 -1.90 -10.67
CA LEU A 158 19.18 -1.29 -9.38
C LEU A 158 20.39 -1.47 -8.45
N ARG A 159 20.70 -0.46 -7.68
CA ARG A 159 21.74 -0.53 -6.67
C ARG A 159 21.09 -0.62 -5.30
N VAL A 160 21.38 -1.64 -4.54
CA VAL A 160 20.83 -1.90 -3.20
C VAL A 160 20.92 -0.67 -2.30
N LYS A 161 22.04 0.05 -2.34
CA LYS A 161 22.25 1.24 -1.51
C LYS A 161 21.24 2.36 -1.77
N ASP A 162 20.73 2.49 -3.00
CA ASP A 162 19.81 3.58 -3.36
C ASP A 162 18.47 3.46 -2.61
N PHE A 163 18.09 2.24 -2.19
CA PHE A 163 16.85 2.00 -1.42
C PHE A 163 16.91 2.49 0.04
N TYR A 164 18.09 2.85 0.53
CA TYR A 164 18.27 3.38 1.89
C TYR A 164 18.38 4.92 1.91
N GLU A 165 18.41 5.56 0.74
CA GLU A 165 18.48 7.03 0.66
C GLU A 165 17.10 7.63 1.00
N ASP A 166 17.13 8.78 1.68
CA ASP A 166 15.90 9.46 2.12
C ASP A 166 15.00 9.90 0.98
N ASP A 167 15.57 10.19 -0.17
CA ASP A 167 14.86 10.61 -1.38
C ASP A 167 14.36 9.44 -2.25
N CYS A 168 14.71 8.19 -1.92
CA CYS A 168 14.14 7.03 -2.57
C CYS A 168 12.64 6.93 -2.26
N LYS A 169 11.81 7.20 -3.25
CA LYS A 169 10.34 7.09 -3.13
C LYS A 169 9.86 5.77 -3.72
N ASN A 170 8.83 5.21 -3.10
CA ASN A 170 8.20 3.96 -3.52
C ASN A 170 9.20 2.80 -3.68
N GLY A 171 10.28 2.80 -2.90
CA GLY A 171 11.19 1.67 -2.82
C GLY A 171 10.70 0.65 -1.79
N ILE A 172 10.99 -0.62 -2.01
CA ILE A 172 10.58 -1.76 -1.18
C ILE A 172 10.86 -1.55 0.32
N VAL A 173 11.94 -0.86 0.65
CA VAL A 173 12.32 -0.54 2.04
C VAL A 173 11.27 0.34 2.70
N LYS A 174 10.76 1.37 1.99
CA LYS A 174 9.70 2.25 2.51
C LYS A 174 8.32 1.63 2.42
N GLU A 175 8.04 0.86 1.38
CA GLU A 175 6.74 0.18 1.20
C GLU A 175 6.40 -0.72 2.39
N PHE A 176 7.39 -1.46 2.91
CA PHE A 176 7.19 -2.44 3.96
C PHE A 176 7.99 -2.16 5.24
N CYS A 177 8.55 -0.96 5.38
CA CYS A 177 9.41 -0.58 6.51
C CYS A 177 10.55 -1.56 6.77
N LEU A 178 11.17 -2.11 5.72
CA LEU A 178 12.20 -3.14 5.87
C LEU A 178 13.46 -2.58 6.55
N SER A 179 14.02 -3.36 7.45
CA SER A 179 15.41 -3.14 7.89
C SER A 179 16.38 -3.50 6.77
N LYS A 180 17.58 -2.96 6.85
CA LYS A 180 18.68 -3.32 5.94
C LYS A 180 18.93 -4.83 5.94
N GLU A 181 18.90 -5.45 7.13
CA GLU A 181 19.14 -6.89 7.31
C GLU A 181 18.07 -7.72 6.58
N THR A 182 16.78 -7.39 6.77
CA THR A 182 15.67 -8.09 6.11
C THR A 182 15.75 -7.95 4.60
N PHE A 183 16.00 -6.75 4.10
CA PHE A 183 16.09 -6.51 2.66
C PHE A 183 17.28 -7.26 2.03
N GLU A 184 18.50 -7.15 2.60
CA GLU A 184 19.68 -7.84 2.07
C GLU A 184 19.58 -9.36 2.18
N LYS A 185 18.87 -9.89 3.18
CA LYS A 185 18.61 -11.32 3.31
C LYS A 185 17.70 -11.82 2.19
N GLY A 186 16.65 -11.07 1.83
CA GLY A 186 15.74 -11.42 0.75
C GLY A 186 16.36 -11.40 -0.65
N LEU A 187 17.53 -10.75 -0.81
CA LEU A 187 18.26 -10.68 -2.09
C LEU A 187 19.26 -11.85 -2.30
N ARG A 188 19.42 -12.75 -1.34
CA ARG A 188 20.36 -13.90 -1.38
C ARG A 188 19.70 -15.17 -1.84
#